data_7021b0b5ff24acbe569547aa688b1fad
#
_entry.id   7021b0b5ff24acbe569547aa688b1fad
#
_cell.length_a   1.000
_cell.length_b   1.000
_cell.length_c   1.000
_cell.angle_alpha   90.00
_cell.angle_beta   90.00
_cell.angle_gamma   90.00
#
_symmetry.space_group_name_H-M   'P 1'
#
loop_
_entity.id
_entity.type
_entity.pdbx_description
1 polymer ?
#
loop_
_entity_poly.entity_id
_entity_poly.type
_entity_poly.pdbx_seq_one_letter_code
_entity_poly.pdbx_strand_id
1 'polypeptide(L)'
;MNIEGFISLKHAAASEPPEFLPKPISEAYREGATCITVECFNAAATMFRLCLDLATRPLLPEKDENELNPKIRRDLGLRLPWLFKNKLLPADLQELSSCVKEDGNDGAHAGTLKKEDAEDLLEFTHAFLDRLYSEPERLRLAKERRTLRRKPKS
;
A
#
# COMPACT_ATOMS: atom_id res chain seq x y z
N MET A 1 29.75 -19.18 -0.21
CA MET A 1 29.32 -17.97 0.47
C MET A 1 27.86 -17.70 0.13
N ASN A 2 27.00 -17.82 1.10
CA ASN A 2 25.56 -17.76 0.86
C ASN A 2 25.12 -16.29 0.83
N ILE A 3 24.95 -15.75 -0.36
CA ILE A 3 24.53 -14.37 -0.58
C ILE A 3 23.11 -14.13 -0.02
N GLU A 4 22.34 -15.20 0.16
CA GLU A 4 20.99 -15.14 0.76
C GLU A 4 20.97 -14.67 2.23
N GLY A 5 22.11 -14.70 2.94
CA GLY A 5 22.22 -14.15 4.29
C GLY A 5 22.26 -12.63 4.36
N PHE A 6 22.39 -11.96 3.21
CA PHE A 6 22.38 -10.50 3.13
C PHE A 6 21.05 -9.94 2.65
N ILE A 7 19.95 -10.39 3.22
CA ILE A 7 18.73 -9.62 3.13
C ILE A 7 18.99 -8.36 3.94
N SER A 8 19.03 -7.21 3.30
CA SER A 8 19.22 -5.96 4.02
C SER A 8 18.12 -5.84 5.07
N LEU A 9 18.45 -5.33 6.24
CA LEU A 9 17.46 -5.08 7.31
C LEU A 9 16.27 -4.28 6.79
N LYS A 10 16.50 -3.44 5.78
CA LYS A 10 15.46 -2.67 5.09
C LYS A 10 14.47 -3.58 4.36
N HIS A 11 14.95 -4.59 3.64
CA HIS A 11 14.09 -5.55 2.94
C HIS A 11 13.35 -6.47 3.91
N ALA A 12 13.99 -6.90 4.98
CA ALA A 12 13.34 -7.70 6.02
C ALA A 12 12.21 -6.92 6.71
N ALA A 13 12.45 -5.64 7.02
CA ALA A 13 11.43 -4.78 7.61
C ALA A 13 10.25 -4.53 6.66
N ALA A 14 10.51 -4.36 5.36
CA ALA A 14 9.48 -4.13 4.35
C ALA A 14 8.71 -5.39 3.97
N SER A 15 9.22 -6.60 4.26
CA SER A 15 8.52 -7.87 3.99
C SER A 15 7.40 -8.17 4.99
N GLU A 16 7.42 -7.51 6.15
CA GLU A 16 6.33 -7.59 7.13
C GLU A 16 5.31 -6.49 6.84
N PRO A 17 4.01 -6.80 6.88
CA PRO A 17 2.98 -5.78 6.67
C PRO A 17 3.03 -4.74 7.80
N PRO A 18 2.68 -3.48 7.50
CA PRO A 18 2.46 -2.49 8.55
C PRO A 18 1.42 -2.96 9.57
N GLU A 19 1.47 -2.41 10.79
CA GLU A 19 0.53 -2.74 11.85
C GLU A 19 -0.88 -2.22 11.55
N PHE A 20 -1.88 -2.87 12.17
CA PHE A 20 -3.28 -2.43 12.18
C PHE A 20 -3.99 -2.49 10.81
N LEU A 21 -3.52 -3.34 9.91
CA LEU A 21 -4.18 -3.54 8.63
C LEU A 21 -5.43 -4.41 8.76
N PRO A 22 -6.48 -4.15 7.97
CA PRO A 22 -7.53 -5.13 7.79
C PRO A 22 -6.97 -6.47 7.33
N LYS A 23 -7.55 -7.56 7.81
CA LYS A 23 -7.05 -8.91 7.55
C LYS A 23 -6.85 -9.23 6.05
N PRO A 24 -7.82 -8.92 5.15
CA PRO A 24 -7.62 -9.19 3.72
C PRO A 24 -6.41 -8.48 3.12
N ILE A 25 -6.14 -7.26 3.57
CA ILE A 25 -4.99 -6.47 3.09
C ILE A 25 -3.69 -7.07 3.61
N SER A 26 -3.65 -7.41 4.90
CA SER A 26 -2.49 -8.03 5.52
C SER A 26 -2.12 -9.36 4.85
N GLU A 27 -3.13 -10.20 4.56
CA GLU A 27 -2.92 -11.48 3.88
C GLU A 27 -2.39 -11.29 2.46
N ALA A 28 -2.98 -10.37 1.69
CA ALA A 28 -2.51 -10.07 0.34
C ALA A 28 -1.08 -9.53 0.34
N TYR A 29 -0.74 -8.69 1.31
CA TYR A 29 0.61 -8.16 1.46
C TYR A 29 1.63 -9.28 1.71
N ARG A 30 1.34 -10.18 2.64
CA ARG A 30 2.23 -11.32 2.95
C ARG A 30 2.43 -12.24 1.75
N GLU A 31 1.36 -12.50 1.01
CA GLU A 31 1.43 -13.30 -0.21
C GLU A 31 2.33 -12.63 -1.25
N GLY A 32 2.17 -11.32 -1.46
CA GLY A 32 3.03 -10.56 -2.36
C GLY A 32 4.51 -10.60 -1.94
N ALA A 33 4.78 -10.41 -0.66
CA ALA A 33 6.14 -10.46 -0.11
C ALA A 33 6.77 -11.85 -0.31
N THR A 34 5.99 -12.92 -0.08
CA THR A 34 6.43 -14.29 -0.32
C THR A 34 6.75 -14.52 -1.79
N CYS A 35 5.92 -14.00 -2.70
CA CYS A 35 6.15 -14.10 -4.14
C CYS A 35 7.50 -13.49 -4.56
N ILE A 36 7.91 -12.38 -3.94
CA ILE A 36 9.23 -11.78 -4.20
C ILE A 36 10.34 -12.76 -3.83
N THR A 37 10.24 -13.42 -2.69
CA THR A 37 11.30 -14.33 -2.22
C THR A 37 11.48 -15.54 -3.13
N VAL A 38 10.44 -15.96 -3.83
CA VAL A 38 10.49 -17.07 -4.79
C VAL A 38 10.54 -16.58 -6.24
N GLU A 39 10.84 -15.31 -6.44
CA GLU A 39 11.05 -14.69 -7.74
C GLU A 39 9.83 -14.72 -8.67
N CYS A 40 8.61 -14.76 -8.10
CA CYS A 40 7.36 -14.63 -8.83
C CYS A 40 6.91 -13.17 -8.85
N PHE A 41 7.59 -12.35 -9.65
CA PHE A 41 7.42 -10.90 -9.60
C PHE A 41 6.07 -10.40 -10.12
N ASN A 42 5.52 -11.03 -11.15
CA ASN A 42 4.19 -10.67 -11.65
C ASN A 42 3.11 -10.96 -10.62
N ALA A 43 3.21 -12.10 -9.94
CA ALA A 43 2.28 -12.46 -8.88
C ALA A 43 2.42 -11.51 -7.67
N ALA A 44 3.65 -11.14 -7.32
CA ALA A 44 3.90 -10.17 -6.25
C ALA A 44 3.23 -8.84 -6.56
N ALA A 45 3.43 -8.31 -7.75
CA ALA A 45 2.82 -7.04 -8.19
C ALA A 45 1.29 -7.11 -8.12
N THR A 46 0.70 -8.22 -8.53
CA THR A 46 -0.75 -8.43 -8.46
C THR A 46 -1.25 -8.35 -7.02
N MET A 47 -0.54 -8.96 -6.07
CA MET A 47 -0.92 -8.91 -4.66
C MET A 47 -0.79 -7.51 -4.06
N PHE A 48 0.27 -6.77 -4.37
CA PHE A 48 0.42 -5.40 -3.88
C PHE A 48 -0.63 -4.47 -4.49
N ARG A 49 -0.95 -4.64 -5.76
CA ARG A 49 -2.04 -3.89 -6.39
C ARG A 49 -3.37 -4.20 -5.73
N LEU A 50 -3.61 -5.45 -5.35
CA LEU A 50 -4.81 -5.82 -4.59
C LEU A 50 -4.87 -5.10 -3.25
N CYS A 51 -3.75 -5.01 -2.53
CA CYS A 51 -3.70 -4.24 -1.27
C CYS A 51 -4.14 -2.78 -1.49
N LEU A 52 -3.60 -2.15 -2.53
CA LEU A 52 -3.93 -0.76 -2.85
C LEU A 52 -5.38 -0.61 -3.29
N ASP A 53 -5.89 -1.56 -4.06
CA ASP A 53 -7.28 -1.56 -4.50
C ASP A 53 -8.24 -1.65 -3.32
N LEU A 54 -7.99 -2.59 -2.40
CA LEU A 54 -8.80 -2.75 -1.20
C LEU A 54 -8.72 -1.54 -0.27
N ALA A 55 -7.55 -0.93 -0.16
CA ALA A 55 -7.34 0.23 0.72
C ALA A 55 -7.95 1.52 0.16
N THR A 56 -8.03 1.65 -1.16
CA THR A 56 -8.50 2.90 -1.79
C THR A 56 -9.99 2.94 -2.07
N ARG A 57 -10.63 1.80 -2.25
CA ARG A 57 -12.09 1.77 -2.49
C ARG A 57 -12.90 2.47 -1.41
N PRO A 58 -12.66 2.23 -0.11
CA PRO A 58 -13.41 2.90 0.94
C PRO A 58 -13.21 4.42 1.02
N LEU A 59 -12.18 4.95 0.37
CA LEU A 59 -11.89 6.38 0.36
C LEU A 59 -12.78 7.15 -0.61
N LEU A 60 -13.45 6.45 -1.52
CA LEU A 60 -14.32 7.08 -2.52
C LEU A 60 -15.64 7.48 -1.89
N PRO A 61 -16.19 8.65 -2.28
CA PRO A 61 -17.55 9.04 -1.86
C PRO A 61 -18.60 8.10 -2.47
N GLU A 62 -19.72 7.97 -1.79
CA GLU A 62 -20.81 7.12 -2.29
C GLU A 62 -21.40 7.65 -3.59
N LYS A 63 -21.52 8.97 -3.70
CA LYS A 63 -22.07 9.62 -4.89
C LYS A 63 -20.96 10.03 -5.84
N ASP A 64 -21.25 9.97 -7.14
CA ASP A 64 -20.35 10.46 -8.17
C ASP A 64 -20.31 11.99 -8.14
N GLU A 65 -19.22 12.53 -7.62
CA GLU A 65 -18.94 13.95 -7.55
C GLU A 65 -17.52 14.22 -8.05
N ASN A 66 -17.22 15.45 -8.45
CA ASN A 66 -15.89 15.83 -8.93
C ASN A 66 -15.37 14.93 -10.06
N GLU A 67 -16.22 14.63 -11.02
CA GLU A 67 -15.94 13.78 -12.18
C GLU A 67 -15.71 12.31 -11.86
N LEU A 68 -15.99 11.88 -10.64
CA LEU A 68 -15.95 10.46 -10.29
C LEU A 68 -16.99 9.70 -11.11
N ASN A 69 -16.59 8.59 -11.69
CA ASN A 69 -17.45 7.77 -12.55
C ASN A 69 -17.14 6.27 -12.33
N PRO A 70 -17.98 5.37 -12.87
CA PRO A 70 -17.78 3.93 -12.68
C PRO A 70 -16.41 3.40 -13.15
N LYS A 71 -15.81 4.01 -14.15
CA LYS A 71 -14.49 3.61 -14.66
C LYS A 71 -13.40 3.92 -13.64
N ILE A 72 -13.43 5.12 -13.06
CA ILE A 72 -12.49 5.53 -12.00
C ILE A 72 -12.67 4.64 -10.78
N ARG A 73 -13.91 4.29 -10.43
CA ARG A 73 -14.18 3.41 -9.29
C ARG A 73 -13.58 2.02 -9.46
N ARG A 74 -13.57 1.49 -10.68
CA ARG A 74 -13.08 0.13 -10.97
C ARG A 74 -11.59 0.04 -11.21
N ASP A 75 -10.99 1.07 -11.79
CA ASP A 75 -9.60 1.06 -12.24
C ASP A 75 -8.69 1.77 -11.24
N LEU A 76 -7.82 1.00 -10.58
CA LEU A 76 -6.86 1.53 -9.61
C LEU A 76 -5.96 2.61 -10.22
N GLY A 77 -5.52 2.42 -11.47
CA GLY A 77 -4.67 3.37 -12.18
C GLY A 77 -5.33 4.72 -12.44
N LEU A 78 -6.67 4.76 -12.50
CA LEU A 78 -7.45 5.99 -12.62
C LEU A 78 -7.88 6.52 -11.24
N ARG A 79 -8.12 5.63 -10.29
CA ARG A 79 -8.56 6.00 -8.94
C ARG A 79 -7.49 6.75 -8.16
N LEU A 80 -6.24 6.27 -8.21
CA LEU A 80 -5.15 6.92 -7.48
C LEU A 80 -4.96 8.38 -7.89
N PRO A 81 -4.83 8.73 -9.18
CA PRO A 81 -4.74 10.14 -9.58
C PRO A 81 -5.95 10.97 -9.15
N TRP A 82 -7.15 10.39 -9.23
CA TRP A 82 -8.36 11.06 -8.77
C TRP A 82 -8.32 11.36 -7.26
N LEU A 83 -7.87 10.40 -6.46
CA LEU A 83 -7.76 10.56 -5.00
C LEU A 83 -6.72 11.63 -4.63
N PHE A 84 -5.58 11.67 -5.32
CA PHE A 84 -4.57 12.72 -5.10
C PHE A 84 -5.10 14.11 -5.50
N LYS A 85 -5.74 14.21 -6.65
CA LYS A 85 -6.33 15.46 -7.15
C LYS A 85 -7.34 16.02 -6.17
N ASN A 86 -8.14 15.17 -5.54
CA ASN A 86 -9.18 15.56 -4.59
C ASN A 86 -8.69 15.60 -3.14
N LYS A 87 -7.38 15.51 -2.93
CA LYS A 87 -6.72 15.64 -1.62
C LYS A 87 -7.19 14.61 -0.58
N LEU A 88 -7.59 13.44 -1.05
CA LEU A 88 -7.99 12.31 -0.19
C LEU A 88 -6.80 11.41 0.19
N LEU A 89 -5.64 11.64 -0.42
CA LEU A 89 -4.38 10.97 -0.11
C LEU A 89 -3.28 11.99 0.16
N PRO A 90 -2.31 11.66 1.03
CA PRO A 90 -1.17 12.54 1.29
C PRO A 90 -0.37 12.83 0.03
N ALA A 91 -0.10 14.12 -0.22
CA ALA A 91 0.55 14.58 -1.45
C ALA A 91 1.97 14.01 -1.64
N ASP A 92 2.67 13.73 -0.54
CA ASP A 92 4.03 13.20 -0.58
C ASP A 92 4.12 11.76 -1.11
N LEU A 93 3.00 11.05 -1.17
CA LEU A 93 2.96 9.71 -1.78
C LEU A 93 2.76 9.75 -3.29
N GLN A 94 2.45 10.90 -3.87
CA GLN A 94 2.10 11.01 -5.28
C GLN A 94 3.23 10.62 -6.22
N GLU A 95 4.46 11.02 -5.93
CA GLU A 95 5.61 10.70 -6.77
C GLU A 95 5.84 9.19 -6.88
N LEU A 96 5.66 8.49 -5.76
CA LEU A 96 5.85 7.04 -5.71
C LEU A 96 4.71 6.28 -6.40
N SER A 97 3.55 6.92 -6.57
CA SER A 97 2.39 6.26 -7.18
C SER A 97 2.57 5.93 -8.66
N SER A 98 3.57 6.53 -9.33
CA SER A 98 3.87 6.23 -10.72
C SER A 98 4.19 4.77 -10.97
N CYS A 99 4.79 4.07 -10.00
CA CYS A 99 5.11 2.64 -10.12
C CYS A 99 3.86 1.78 -10.34
N VAL A 100 2.72 2.17 -9.78
CA VAL A 100 1.46 1.45 -9.95
C VAL A 100 0.95 1.54 -11.38
N LYS A 101 1.04 2.72 -11.98
CA LYS A 101 0.56 2.97 -13.34
C LYS A 101 1.44 2.31 -14.39
N GLU A 102 2.75 2.45 -14.26
CA GLU A 102 3.72 1.88 -15.18
C GLU A 102 3.62 0.36 -15.20
N ASP A 103 3.63 -0.27 -14.03
CA ASP A 103 3.54 -1.71 -13.89
C ASP A 103 2.22 -2.26 -14.42
N GLY A 104 1.13 -1.49 -14.30
CA GLY A 104 -0.18 -1.90 -14.78
C GLY A 104 -0.30 -1.89 -16.30
N ASN A 105 0.38 -0.98 -16.97
CA ASN A 105 0.29 -0.84 -18.42
C ASN A 105 1.34 -1.67 -19.18
N ASP A 106 2.59 -1.61 -18.76
CA ASP A 106 3.70 -2.23 -19.47
C ASP A 106 3.95 -3.67 -19.02
N GLY A 107 3.91 -3.93 -17.73
CA GLY A 107 4.11 -5.27 -17.18
C GLY A 107 3.04 -6.26 -17.59
N ALA A 108 1.78 -5.82 -17.68
CA ALA A 108 0.66 -6.66 -18.11
C ALA A 108 0.79 -7.08 -19.58
N HIS A 109 1.38 -6.26 -20.42
CA HIS A 109 1.56 -6.55 -21.83
C HIS A 109 2.74 -7.47 -22.12
N ALA A 110 3.82 -7.33 -21.36
CA ALA A 110 5.06 -8.05 -21.64
C ALA A 110 5.28 -9.28 -20.74
N GLY A 111 4.56 -9.39 -19.61
CA GLY A 111 4.78 -10.44 -18.64
C GLY A 111 6.20 -10.45 -18.06
N THR A 112 6.87 -9.29 -18.08
CA THR A 112 8.30 -9.16 -17.81
C THR A 112 8.61 -8.20 -16.67
N LEU A 113 7.81 -8.23 -15.60
CA LEU A 113 8.16 -7.47 -14.41
C LEU A 113 9.45 -7.99 -13.81
N LYS A 114 10.37 -7.07 -13.56
CA LYS A 114 11.66 -7.38 -12.97
C LYS A 114 11.57 -7.29 -11.45
N LYS A 115 12.59 -7.82 -10.79
CA LYS A 115 12.70 -7.75 -9.32
C LYS A 115 12.57 -6.32 -8.82
N GLU A 116 13.24 -5.37 -9.48
CA GLU A 116 13.22 -3.96 -9.10
C GLU A 116 11.81 -3.36 -9.14
N ASP A 117 11.02 -3.74 -10.15
CA ASP A 117 9.64 -3.27 -10.30
C ASP A 117 8.76 -3.76 -9.14
N ALA A 118 8.92 -5.03 -8.77
CA ALA A 118 8.18 -5.62 -7.66
C ALA A 118 8.60 -5.02 -6.31
N GLU A 119 9.89 -4.74 -6.14
CA GLU A 119 10.41 -4.11 -4.93
C GLU A 119 9.92 -2.66 -4.79
N ASP A 120 9.90 -1.90 -5.88
CA ASP A 120 9.37 -0.53 -5.89
C ASP A 120 7.90 -0.53 -5.48
N LEU A 121 7.13 -1.48 -5.99
CA LEU A 121 5.72 -1.61 -5.66
C LEU A 121 5.53 -2.05 -4.20
N LEU A 122 6.38 -2.92 -3.69
CA LEU A 122 6.40 -3.30 -2.27
C LEU A 122 6.63 -2.07 -1.39
N GLU A 123 7.65 -1.29 -1.69
CA GLU A 123 8.00 -0.10 -0.90
C GLU A 123 6.87 0.93 -0.91
N PHE A 124 6.31 1.19 -2.08
CA PHE A 124 5.17 2.10 -2.20
C PHE A 124 3.96 1.59 -1.41
N THR A 125 3.64 0.32 -1.56
CA THR A 125 2.50 -0.30 -0.87
C THR A 125 2.69 -0.23 0.65
N HIS A 126 3.89 -0.53 1.14
CA HIS A 126 4.21 -0.43 2.56
C HIS A 126 4.01 1.00 3.10
N ALA A 127 4.60 1.99 2.43
CA ALA A 127 4.47 3.39 2.82
C ALA A 127 3.01 3.85 2.79
N PHE A 128 2.28 3.47 1.76
CA PHE A 128 0.88 3.81 1.58
C PHE A 128 0.01 3.26 2.72
N LEU A 129 0.16 1.98 3.02
CA LEU A 129 -0.62 1.32 4.06
C LEU A 129 -0.25 1.83 5.46
N ASP A 130 1.03 2.11 5.69
CA ASP A 130 1.48 2.70 6.95
C ASP A 130 0.83 4.07 7.20
N ARG A 131 0.79 4.91 6.17
CA ARG A 131 0.17 6.24 6.26
C ARG A 131 -1.34 6.17 6.44
N LEU A 132 -2.03 5.22 5.82
CA LEU A 132 -3.48 5.11 5.90
C LEU A 132 -3.97 4.43 7.18
N TYR A 133 -3.27 3.42 7.65
CA TYR A 133 -3.74 2.58 8.75
C TYR A 133 -2.90 2.67 10.00
N SER A 134 -1.59 2.45 9.88
CA SER A 134 -0.71 2.30 11.03
C SER A 134 -0.45 3.62 11.76
N GLU A 135 -0.07 4.65 11.04
CA GLU A 135 0.24 5.95 11.61
C GLU A 135 -0.95 6.60 12.32
N PRO A 136 -2.15 6.68 11.72
CA PRO A 136 -3.31 7.23 12.41
C PRO A 136 -3.67 6.45 13.68
N GLU A 137 -3.58 5.13 13.65
CA GLU A 137 -3.91 4.29 14.81
C GLU A 137 -2.85 4.44 15.91
N ARG A 138 -1.56 4.51 15.57
CA ARG A 138 -0.52 4.79 16.55
C ARG A 138 -0.74 6.13 17.24
N LEU A 139 -1.14 7.15 16.49
CA LEU A 139 -1.44 8.48 17.05
C LEU A 139 -2.68 8.43 17.95
N ARG A 140 -3.71 7.72 17.55
CA ARG A 140 -4.93 7.55 18.35
C ARG A 140 -4.61 6.87 19.69
N LEU A 141 -3.86 5.78 19.65
CA LEU A 141 -3.46 5.04 20.85
C LEU A 141 -2.57 5.88 21.78
N ALA A 142 -1.67 6.68 21.21
CA ALA A 142 -0.80 7.58 21.99
C ALA A 142 -1.63 8.65 22.72
N LYS A 143 -2.62 9.23 22.04
CA LYS A 143 -3.54 10.21 22.65
C LYS A 143 -4.38 9.56 23.76
N GLU A 144 -4.87 8.35 23.54
CA GLU A 144 -5.63 7.61 24.53
C GLU A 144 -4.81 7.34 25.79
N ARG A 145 -3.56 6.85 25.64
CA ARG A 145 -2.66 6.62 26.77
C ARG A 145 -2.39 7.91 27.54
N ARG A 146 -2.20 9.02 26.84
CA ARG A 146 -1.97 10.32 27.48
C ARG A 146 -3.19 10.79 28.27
N THR A 147 -4.38 10.61 27.73
CA THR A 147 -5.64 10.93 28.41
C THR A 147 -5.82 10.12 29.68
N LEU A 148 -5.56 8.80 29.64
CA LEU A 148 -5.67 7.92 30.79
C LEU A 148 -4.70 8.32 31.90
N ARG A 149 -3.47 8.72 31.57
CA ARG A 149 -2.49 9.17 32.57
C ARG A 149 -2.89 10.50 33.24
N ARG A 150 -3.70 11.33 32.57
CA ARG A 150 -4.13 12.64 33.07
C ARG A 150 -5.43 12.61 33.85
N LYS A 151 -6.15 11.47 33.88
CA LYS A 151 -7.36 11.36 34.69
C LYS A 151 -7.01 11.44 36.16
N PRO A 152 -7.68 12.31 36.94
CA PRO A 152 -7.45 12.34 38.39
C PRO A 152 -7.80 10.99 38.98
N LYS A 153 -6.95 10.51 39.89
CA LYS A 153 -7.24 9.32 40.68
C LYS A 153 -8.38 9.65 41.62
N SER A 154 -9.53 9.07 41.37
CA SER A 154 -10.68 9.15 42.29
C SER A 154 -10.48 8.26 43.48
#